data_cdc404496842c20d120075c6e8f8f1e5
#
_entry.id   cdc404496842c20d120075c6e8f8f1e5
#
_cell.length_a   1.000
_cell.length_b   1.000
_cell.length_c   1.000
_cell.angle_alpha   90.00
_cell.angle_beta   90.00
_cell.angle_gamma   90.00
#
_symmetry.space_group_name_H-M   'P 1'
#
loop_
_entity.id
_entity.type
_entity.pdbx_description
1 polymer ?
#
loop_
_entity_poly.entity_id
_entity_poly.type
_entity_poly.pdbx_seq_one_letter_code
_entity_poly.pdbx_strand_id
1 'polypeptide(L)'
;MSEERETLREKLLSPRKNGYDRIKAEELQAMERYCGLYKTFLQQGKTERECTQRTVELARQAGFKPYERGTALAAGDKIYRVNRDKSVMLAVMGRESLAQGAHIVAAHIDSPRLDLKPNPLYEDSELAFFKTHYYGGIRKYQWVTIPLELHGVVAKKDGTVVPVRLGEGDEAKFVITDLLPHLGGEQGKKPLNEAVPGESLNILLGSCPSGEEDEKDRVKMHILEKLFEKYGITEDDFTSAELEAVPAAQPTDIGLDASLIGAYGHDDRVCGYAGLQAILELADPTKTAVCMLADKEEIGSMGVTGMQSAAFDTFMHDLCDGQGVPLRACYENSFCLSCDVTAAYDPNFPEVFEKRNAAFVNYGIGLCKYTGARGKSGASDASAETVAYVRRVLDEADVLWHISELGKVDAGGGGTVAMYMANRNIATLDAGVPVLSMHAPFETVAKLDCYMTYKGCKAIYEAE
;
A
#
# COMPACT_ATOMS: atom_id res chain seq x y z
N MET A 1 -0.03 -4.77 48.92
CA MET A 1 0.42 -6.08 48.34
C MET A 1 1.83 -6.31 48.78
N SER A 2 2.28 -7.55 49.03
CA SER A 2 3.70 -7.80 49.33
C SER A 2 4.53 -7.56 48.04
N GLU A 3 5.76 -7.11 48.23
CA GLU A 3 6.74 -6.84 47.15
C GLU A 3 6.93 -8.08 46.25
N GLU A 4 6.97 -9.28 46.84
CA GLU A 4 7.02 -10.55 46.10
C GLU A 4 5.80 -10.80 45.19
N ARG A 5 4.61 -10.40 45.61
CA ARG A 5 3.39 -10.54 44.81
C ARG A 5 3.34 -9.52 43.68
N GLU A 6 3.89 -8.35 43.85
CA GLU A 6 4.04 -7.31 42.84
C GLU A 6 5.05 -7.76 41.77
N THR A 7 6.21 -8.28 42.16
CA THR A 7 7.24 -8.85 41.29
C THR A 7 6.71 -10.05 40.50
N LEU A 8 5.93 -10.94 41.15
CA LEU A 8 5.30 -12.08 40.45
C LEU A 8 4.25 -11.61 39.45
N ARG A 9 3.46 -10.58 39.80
CA ARG A 9 2.44 -10.01 38.94
C ARG A 9 3.07 -9.37 37.68
N GLU A 10 4.15 -8.63 37.81
CA GLU A 10 4.90 -8.05 36.68
C GLU A 10 5.48 -9.14 35.77
N LYS A 11 5.96 -10.23 36.34
CA LYS A 11 6.49 -11.37 35.57
C LYS A 11 5.41 -12.16 34.81
N LEU A 12 4.20 -12.24 35.36
CA LEU A 12 3.13 -13.09 34.81
C LEU A 12 2.18 -12.32 33.87
N LEU A 13 2.07 -11.01 34.03
CA LEU A 13 1.19 -10.17 33.25
C LEU A 13 1.97 -9.43 32.17
N SER A 14 1.38 -9.32 30.98
CA SER A 14 1.91 -8.52 29.88
C SER A 14 0.94 -7.34 29.59
N PRO A 15 0.96 -6.28 30.39
CA PRO A 15 0.09 -5.13 30.16
C PRO A 15 0.54 -4.38 28.89
N ARG A 16 -0.42 -4.09 28.02
CA ARG A 16 -0.17 -3.21 26.87
C ARG A 16 0.14 -1.80 27.40
N LYS A 17 1.19 -1.19 26.87
CA LYS A 17 1.58 0.21 27.20
C LYS A 17 1.59 1.02 25.91
N ASN A 18 1.13 2.27 25.99
CA ASN A 18 1.25 3.21 24.89
C ASN A 18 2.74 3.40 24.53
N GLY A 19 3.05 3.47 23.27
CA GLY A 19 4.43 3.56 22.79
C GLY A 19 5.12 4.86 23.21
N TYR A 20 4.37 5.96 23.36
CA TYR A 20 4.94 7.22 23.88
C TYR A 20 5.44 7.13 25.33
N ASP A 21 4.97 6.14 26.11
CA ASP A 21 5.50 5.86 27.46
C ASP A 21 6.82 5.03 27.41
N ARG A 22 7.22 4.58 26.20
CA ARG A 22 8.35 3.66 26.01
C ARG A 22 9.42 4.19 25.06
N ILE A 23 9.04 5.00 24.07
CA ILE A 23 9.96 5.55 23.07
C ILE A 23 10.95 6.52 23.72
N LYS A 24 12.21 6.43 23.33
CA LYS A 24 13.26 7.34 23.85
C LYS A 24 13.20 8.70 23.17
N ALA A 25 13.61 9.75 23.87
CA ALA A 25 13.58 11.13 23.35
C ALA A 25 14.37 11.29 22.03
N GLU A 26 15.48 10.56 21.89
CA GLU A 26 16.32 10.58 20.67
C GLU A 26 15.58 9.96 19.48
N GLU A 27 14.77 8.94 19.71
CA GLU A 27 13.98 8.27 18.68
C GLU A 27 12.80 9.11 18.19
N LEU A 28 12.26 10.03 19.00
CA LEU A 28 11.20 10.95 18.57
C LEU A 28 11.65 11.80 17.39
N GLN A 29 12.88 12.30 17.39
CA GLN A 29 13.42 13.07 16.27
C GLN A 29 13.63 12.20 15.01
N ALA A 30 14.06 10.94 15.19
CA ALA A 30 14.21 10.00 14.10
C ALA A 30 12.84 9.64 13.48
N MET A 31 11.83 9.42 14.33
CA MET A 31 10.44 9.20 13.93
C MET A 31 9.90 10.39 13.09
N GLU A 32 10.08 11.62 13.55
CA GLU A 32 9.61 12.80 12.81
C GLU A 32 10.30 12.93 11.43
N ARG A 33 11.62 12.69 11.37
CA ARG A 33 12.34 12.69 10.08
C ARG A 33 11.82 11.59 9.14
N TYR A 34 11.67 10.36 9.65
CA TYR A 34 11.12 9.24 8.90
C TYR A 34 9.73 9.57 8.34
N CYS A 35 8.83 10.07 9.19
CA CYS A 35 7.47 10.43 8.80
C CYS A 35 7.42 11.60 7.81
N GLY A 36 8.36 12.54 7.88
CA GLY A 36 8.51 13.60 6.89
C GLY A 36 8.87 13.06 5.51
N LEU A 37 9.82 12.12 5.43
CA LEU A 37 10.20 11.45 4.18
C LEU A 37 9.07 10.57 3.66
N TYR A 38 8.35 9.87 4.54
CA TYR A 38 7.18 9.07 4.17
C TYR A 38 6.06 9.92 3.56
N LYS A 39 5.74 11.07 4.14
CA LYS A 39 4.76 12.01 3.55
C LYS A 39 5.18 12.45 2.14
N THR A 40 6.47 12.67 1.92
CA THR A 40 7.01 13.00 0.60
C THR A 40 6.85 11.84 -0.39
N PHE A 41 7.09 10.60 0.05
CA PHE A 41 6.89 9.40 -0.75
C PHE A 41 5.41 9.25 -1.18
N LEU A 42 4.47 9.41 -0.25
CA LEU A 42 3.02 9.36 -0.53
C LEU A 42 2.58 10.45 -1.53
N GLN A 43 3.10 11.66 -1.39
CA GLN A 43 2.77 12.76 -2.30
C GLN A 43 3.25 12.50 -3.72
N GLN A 44 4.41 11.85 -3.87
CA GLN A 44 5.04 11.58 -5.17
C GLN A 44 4.62 10.24 -5.79
N GLY A 45 3.96 9.36 -5.03
CA GLY A 45 3.55 8.03 -5.43
C GLY A 45 2.06 7.80 -5.20
N LYS A 46 1.20 8.44 -5.97
CA LYS A 46 -0.26 8.29 -5.87
C LYS A 46 -0.79 7.06 -6.62
N THR A 47 0.00 6.49 -7.53
CA THR A 47 -0.30 5.25 -8.25
C THR A 47 0.81 4.22 -8.05
N GLU A 48 0.54 2.95 -8.35
CA GLU A 48 1.56 1.90 -8.27
C GLU A 48 2.74 2.15 -9.23
N ARG A 49 2.49 2.78 -10.39
CA ARG A 49 3.55 3.18 -11.33
C ARG A 49 4.46 4.24 -10.73
N GLU A 50 3.86 5.26 -10.12
CA GLU A 50 4.62 6.33 -9.47
C GLU A 50 5.39 5.83 -8.25
N CYS A 51 4.77 4.95 -7.43
CA CYS A 51 5.46 4.28 -6.33
C CYS A 51 6.64 3.45 -6.81
N THR A 52 6.49 2.68 -7.90
CA THR A 52 7.57 1.91 -8.53
C THR A 52 8.68 2.83 -9.01
N GLN A 53 8.34 3.91 -9.72
CA GLN A 53 9.33 4.89 -10.21
C GLN A 53 10.08 5.53 -9.04
N ARG A 54 9.35 5.99 -8.01
CA ARG A 54 9.96 6.60 -6.83
C ARG A 54 10.85 5.63 -6.06
N THR A 55 10.44 4.38 -5.93
CA THR A 55 11.24 3.31 -5.33
C THR A 55 12.56 3.12 -6.08
N VAL A 56 12.53 3.07 -7.41
CA VAL A 56 13.74 2.94 -8.24
C VAL A 56 14.68 4.14 -8.08
N GLU A 57 14.15 5.36 -8.00
CA GLU A 57 14.94 6.56 -7.76
C GLU A 57 15.69 6.49 -6.41
N LEU A 58 14.96 6.14 -5.33
CA LEU A 58 15.54 5.97 -4.00
C LEU A 58 16.57 4.82 -3.95
N ALA A 59 16.25 3.70 -4.60
CA ALA A 59 17.15 2.55 -4.69
C ALA A 59 18.48 2.92 -5.39
N ARG A 60 18.41 3.63 -6.51
CA ARG A 60 19.63 4.13 -7.22
C ARG A 60 20.46 5.05 -6.35
N GLN A 61 19.83 5.96 -5.61
CA GLN A 61 20.53 6.86 -4.67
C GLN A 61 21.22 6.07 -3.55
N ALA A 62 20.65 4.93 -3.12
CA ALA A 62 21.24 4.02 -2.13
C ALA A 62 22.25 3.00 -2.71
N GLY A 63 22.61 3.12 -4.00
CA GLY A 63 23.60 2.29 -4.66
C GLY A 63 23.08 1.00 -5.29
N PHE A 64 21.79 0.79 -5.36
CA PHE A 64 21.20 -0.33 -6.06
C PHE A 64 21.34 -0.19 -7.58
N LYS A 65 21.58 -1.33 -8.24
CA LYS A 65 21.72 -1.42 -9.70
C LYS A 65 20.59 -2.27 -10.29
N PRO A 66 20.16 -2.00 -11.54
CA PRO A 66 19.24 -2.90 -12.21
C PRO A 66 19.88 -4.28 -12.36
N TYR A 67 19.12 -5.32 -12.03
CA TYR A 67 19.60 -6.70 -12.14
C TYR A 67 19.46 -7.20 -13.57
N GLU A 68 20.56 -7.67 -14.13
CA GLU A 68 20.61 -8.38 -15.41
C GLU A 68 20.81 -9.88 -15.16
N ARG A 69 19.98 -10.70 -15.81
CA ARG A 69 20.03 -12.17 -15.66
C ARG A 69 21.41 -12.71 -15.99
N GLY A 70 21.91 -13.57 -15.11
CA GLY A 70 23.24 -14.18 -15.26
C GLY A 70 24.40 -13.33 -14.74
N THR A 71 24.12 -12.15 -14.16
CA THR A 71 25.15 -11.38 -13.45
C THR A 71 25.58 -12.14 -12.21
N ALA A 72 26.89 -12.34 -12.05
CA ALA A 72 27.45 -12.89 -10.81
C ALA A 72 27.31 -11.85 -9.69
N LEU A 73 26.76 -12.28 -8.56
CA LEU A 73 26.53 -11.44 -7.39
C LEU A 73 27.38 -11.90 -6.21
N ALA A 74 27.90 -10.95 -5.45
CA ALA A 74 28.66 -11.15 -4.23
C ALA A 74 27.88 -10.62 -3.01
N ALA A 75 28.28 -11.02 -1.80
CA ALA A 75 27.74 -10.47 -0.56
C ALA A 75 27.84 -8.94 -0.56
N GLY A 76 26.79 -8.27 -0.13
CA GLY A 76 26.66 -6.80 -0.12
C GLY A 76 26.20 -6.19 -1.45
N ASP A 77 26.11 -6.94 -2.55
CA ASP A 77 25.58 -6.42 -3.81
C ASP A 77 24.12 -6.03 -3.67
N LYS A 78 23.81 -4.81 -4.14
CA LYS A 78 22.48 -4.20 -4.10
C LYS A 78 21.87 -4.15 -5.49
N ILE A 79 20.77 -4.85 -5.67
CA ILE A 79 20.12 -4.98 -6.98
C ILE A 79 18.61 -4.74 -6.89
N TYR A 80 18.01 -4.32 -8.00
CA TYR A 80 16.57 -4.26 -8.15
C TYR A 80 16.12 -4.78 -9.53
N ARG A 81 14.88 -5.26 -9.59
CA ARG A 81 14.18 -5.61 -10.84
C ARG A 81 12.78 -4.99 -10.83
N VAL A 82 12.49 -4.21 -11.87
CA VAL A 82 11.15 -3.69 -12.13
C VAL A 82 10.36 -4.70 -12.95
N ASN A 83 9.10 -4.89 -12.59
CA ASN A 83 8.16 -5.71 -13.33
C ASN A 83 7.05 -4.83 -13.93
N ARG A 84 7.14 -4.56 -15.24
CA ARG A 84 6.15 -3.83 -16.05
C ARG A 84 5.78 -2.44 -15.50
N ASP A 85 6.73 -1.76 -14.88
CA ASP A 85 6.58 -0.43 -14.25
C ASP A 85 5.51 -0.34 -13.14
N LYS A 86 5.04 -1.48 -12.61
CA LYS A 86 3.95 -1.54 -11.61
C LYS A 86 4.30 -2.29 -10.33
N SER A 87 5.36 -3.05 -10.35
CA SER A 87 5.89 -3.71 -9.14
C SER A 87 7.41 -3.77 -9.21
N VAL A 88 8.06 -3.89 -8.06
CA VAL A 88 9.51 -3.87 -7.98
C VAL A 88 10.02 -4.80 -6.87
N MET A 89 11.11 -5.47 -7.16
CA MET A 89 11.84 -6.33 -6.22
C MET A 89 13.23 -5.76 -6.02
N LEU A 90 13.65 -5.63 -4.76
CA LEU A 90 14.98 -5.22 -4.40
C LEU A 90 15.64 -6.36 -3.62
N ALA A 91 16.95 -6.54 -3.75
CA ALA A 91 17.72 -7.46 -2.92
C ALA A 91 19.06 -6.88 -2.52
N VAL A 92 19.49 -7.18 -1.28
CA VAL A 92 20.84 -7.02 -0.80
C VAL A 92 21.37 -8.42 -0.52
N MET A 93 22.40 -8.83 -1.25
CA MET A 93 22.97 -10.19 -1.17
C MET A 93 23.63 -10.40 0.19
N GLY A 94 23.24 -11.49 0.87
CA GLY A 94 23.79 -11.86 2.16
C GLY A 94 25.17 -12.53 2.08
N ARG A 95 25.81 -12.65 3.26
CA ARG A 95 27.06 -13.42 3.40
C ARG A 95 26.82 -14.92 3.27
N GLU A 96 25.65 -15.39 3.71
CA GLU A 96 25.26 -16.79 3.59
C GLU A 96 24.69 -17.10 2.21
N SER A 97 24.83 -18.35 1.79
CA SER A 97 24.21 -18.84 0.57
C SER A 97 22.69 -18.82 0.68
N LEU A 98 22.00 -18.58 -0.44
CA LEU A 98 20.55 -18.73 -0.56
C LEU A 98 20.03 -20.14 -0.21
N ALA A 99 20.90 -21.14 -0.08
CA ALA A 99 20.54 -22.43 0.49
C ALA A 99 20.09 -22.32 1.96
N GLN A 100 20.53 -21.29 2.69
CA GLN A 100 20.08 -20.98 4.06
C GLN A 100 18.83 -20.11 4.09
N GLY A 101 18.27 -19.79 2.91
CA GLY A 101 17.09 -18.95 2.75
C GLY A 101 17.39 -17.45 2.67
N ALA A 102 16.33 -16.68 2.59
CA ALA A 102 16.33 -15.23 2.54
C ALA A 102 15.37 -14.64 3.58
N HIS A 103 15.63 -13.43 4.03
CA HIS A 103 14.66 -12.61 4.78
C HIS A 103 13.91 -11.69 3.82
N ILE A 104 12.60 -11.85 3.77
CA ILE A 104 11.74 -11.19 2.81
C ILE A 104 10.78 -10.26 3.55
N VAL A 105 10.62 -9.05 3.07
CA VAL A 105 9.48 -8.18 3.40
C VAL A 105 8.67 -7.99 2.12
N ALA A 106 7.40 -8.34 2.17
CA ALA A 106 6.47 -8.19 1.05
C ALA A 106 5.32 -7.27 1.45
N ALA A 107 5.01 -6.30 0.59
CA ALA A 107 3.93 -5.32 0.75
C ALA A 107 3.33 -5.02 -0.62
N HIS A 108 2.17 -4.35 -0.67
CA HIS A 108 1.64 -3.86 -1.94
C HIS A 108 1.72 -2.33 -2.04
N ILE A 109 1.59 -1.82 -3.27
CA ILE A 109 1.71 -0.39 -3.57
C ILE A 109 0.54 0.16 -4.39
N ASP A 110 -0.38 -0.70 -4.83
CA ASP A 110 -1.69 -0.28 -5.31
C ASP A 110 -2.60 0.13 -4.14
N SER A 111 -3.62 0.91 -4.41
CA SER A 111 -4.61 1.35 -3.42
C SER A 111 -5.97 1.52 -4.08
N PRO A 112 -7.08 1.45 -3.34
CA PRO A 112 -8.42 1.66 -3.88
C PRO A 112 -8.56 3.02 -4.57
N ARG A 113 -9.17 3.03 -5.75
CA ARG A 113 -9.27 4.22 -6.62
C ARG A 113 -10.41 4.10 -7.64
N LEU A 114 -10.47 5.07 -8.57
CA LEU A 114 -11.39 5.04 -9.70
C LEU A 114 -10.60 5.00 -11.01
N ASP A 115 -10.63 3.88 -11.73
CA ASP A 115 -10.02 3.76 -13.06
C ASP A 115 -10.95 4.32 -14.13
N LEU A 116 -10.42 5.00 -15.15
CA LEU A 116 -11.21 5.38 -16.31
C LEU A 116 -11.59 4.13 -17.12
N LYS A 117 -12.83 4.11 -17.62
CA LYS A 117 -13.26 3.07 -18.59
C LYS A 117 -12.54 3.25 -19.94
N PRO A 118 -12.46 2.22 -20.79
CA PRO A 118 -11.77 2.32 -22.09
C PRO A 118 -12.36 3.37 -23.06
N ASN A 119 -13.67 3.68 -22.97
CA ASN A 119 -14.33 4.79 -23.64
C ASN A 119 -14.93 5.72 -22.58
N PRO A 120 -14.12 6.60 -21.95
CA PRO A 120 -14.56 7.31 -20.76
C PRO A 120 -15.28 8.62 -21.07
N LEU A 121 -14.86 9.34 -22.13
CA LEU A 121 -15.25 10.72 -22.38
C LEU A 121 -16.62 10.84 -23.05
N TYR A 122 -17.51 11.59 -22.42
CA TYR A 122 -18.82 11.92 -23.00
C TYR A 122 -19.26 13.33 -22.56
N GLU A 123 -20.20 13.88 -23.30
CA GLU A 123 -20.89 15.12 -22.96
C GLU A 123 -22.37 14.84 -22.78
N ASP A 124 -22.99 15.46 -21.79
CA ASP A 124 -24.42 15.50 -21.59
C ASP A 124 -24.81 16.87 -21.03
N SER A 125 -25.81 17.52 -21.62
CA SER A 125 -26.32 18.82 -21.19
C SER A 125 -25.23 19.90 -21.02
N GLU A 126 -24.28 19.93 -21.97
CA GLU A 126 -23.13 20.86 -22.01
C GLU A 126 -22.18 20.70 -20.81
N LEU A 127 -22.12 19.51 -20.25
CA LEU A 127 -21.11 19.11 -19.26
C LEU A 127 -20.32 17.91 -19.79
N ALA A 128 -19.00 17.99 -19.71
CA ALA A 128 -18.13 16.87 -20.08
C ALA A 128 -17.75 16.05 -18.86
N PHE A 129 -17.76 14.73 -19.03
CA PHE A 129 -17.48 13.76 -17.97
C PHE A 129 -16.55 12.65 -18.43
N PHE A 130 -15.81 12.04 -17.46
CA PHE A 130 -15.21 10.74 -17.61
C PHE A 130 -16.02 9.66 -16.87
N LYS A 131 -16.30 8.56 -17.54
CA LYS A 131 -16.83 7.35 -16.94
C LYS A 131 -15.72 6.57 -16.23
N THR A 132 -16.04 6.08 -15.01
CA THR A 132 -15.11 5.31 -14.21
C THR A 132 -15.61 3.92 -13.88
N HIS A 133 -14.68 3.07 -13.44
CA HIS A 133 -14.93 1.84 -12.73
C HIS A 133 -14.10 1.88 -11.43
N TYR A 134 -14.73 1.64 -10.28
CA TYR A 134 -13.97 1.59 -9.03
C TYR A 134 -13.07 0.36 -8.97
N TYR A 135 -11.92 0.52 -8.35
CA TYR A 135 -10.87 -0.48 -8.13
C TYR A 135 -10.74 -0.73 -6.64
N GLY A 136 -10.74 -2.02 -6.21
CA GLY A 136 -10.66 -2.39 -4.81
C GLY A 136 -11.98 -2.21 -4.04
N GLY A 137 -11.91 -2.37 -2.74
CA GLY A 137 -13.05 -2.35 -1.83
C GLY A 137 -13.39 -0.97 -1.30
N ILE A 138 -14.06 -0.12 -2.07
CA ILE A 138 -14.42 1.25 -1.64
C ILE A 138 -15.81 1.36 -1.03
N ARG A 139 -16.00 2.36 -0.16
CA ARG A 139 -17.32 2.89 0.23
C ARG A 139 -17.65 4.08 -0.68
N LYS A 140 -18.46 3.85 -1.72
CA LYS A 140 -18.70 4.80 -2.82
C LYS A 140 -19.13 6.20 -2.38
N TYR A 141 -19.88 6.32 -1.27
CA TYR A 141 -20.33 7.61 -0.75
C TYR A 141 -19.18 8.52 -0.27
N GLN A 142 -18.00 7.95 0.02
CA GLN A 142 -16.82 8.72 0.43
C GLN A 142 -16.11 9.40 -0.75
N TRP A 143 -16.42 8.99 -1.99
CA TRP A 143 -15.74 9.46 -3.20
C TRP A 143 -16.46 10.57 -3.94
N VAL A 144 -17.69 10.92 -3.55
CA VAL A 144 -18.43 12.05 -4.10
C VAL A 144 -18.06 13.33 -3.37
N THR A 145 -18.09 14.46 -4.08
CA THR A 145 -17.85 15.84 -3.56
C THR A 145 -16.45 16.09 -2.98
N ILE A 146 -15.49 15.23 -3.24
CA ILE A 146 -14.08 15.46 -2.89
C ILE A 146 -13.27 15.87 -4.10
N PRO A 147 -12.24 16.72 -3.94
CA PRO A 147 -11.31 17.04 -5.03
C PRO A 147 -10.50 15.80 -5.44
N LEU A 148 -10.39 15.58 -6.75
CA LEU A 148 -9.65 14.48 -7.37
C LEU A 148 -8.57 15.01 -8.30
N GLU A 149 -7.51 14.23 -8.47
CA GLU A 149 -6.46 14.33 -9.47
C GLU A 149 -6.55 13.13 -10.40
N LEU A 150 -6.01 13.24 -11.61
CA LEU A 150 -5.95 12.14 -12.58
C LEU A 150 -4.51 11.84 -12.93
N HIS A 151 -4.07 10.62 -12.65
CA HIS A 151 -2.71 10.14 -12.84
C HIS A 151 -2.68 8.88 -13.71
N GLY A 152 -1.56 8.61 -14.37
CA GLY A 152 -1.36 7.35 -15.09
C GLY A 152 -0.62 7.52 -16.40
N VAL A 153 -0.94 6.67 -17.37
CA VAL A 153 -0.28 6.65 -18.68
C VAL A 153 -1.27 6.38 -19.80
N VAL A 154 -0.92 6.88 -20.99
CA VAL A 154 -1.57 6.55 -22.24
C VAL A 154 -0.55 5.92 -23.18
N ALA A 155 -0.76 4.66 -23.56
CA ALA A 155 0.08 3.97 -24.56
C ALA A 155 -0.50 4.16 -25.96
N LYS A 156 0.20 4.92 -26.80
CA LYS A 156 -0.22 5.20 -28.18
C LYS A 156 0.04 4.04 -29.12
N LYS A 157 -0.63 4.02 -30.25
CA LYS A 157 -0.48 2.98 -31.29
C LYS A 157 0.94 2.85 -31.84
N ASP A 158 1.73 3.91 -31.81
CA ASP A 158 3.14 3.90 -32.23
C ASP A 158 4.10 3.32 -31.19
N GLY A 159 3.59 2.89 -30.02
CA GLY A 159 4.35 2.37 -28.89
C GLY A 159 4.85 3.44 -27.90
N THR A 160 4.58 4.72 -28.16
CA THR A 160 4.92 5.79 -27.22
C THR A 160 4.02 5.70 -25.98
N VAL A 161 4.61 5.74 -24.78
CA VAL A 161 3.89 5.82 -23.51
C VAL A 161 3.99 7.24 -22.97
N VAL A 162 2.84 7.89 -22.85
CA VAL A 162 2.73 9.28 -22.38
C VAL A 162 2.29 9.27 -20.92
N PRO A 163 3.09 9.75 -19.96
CA PRO A 163 2.65 9.95 -18.59
C PRO A 163 1.66 11.11 -18.54
N VAL A 164 0.58 10.93 -17.79
CA VAL A 164 -0.48 11.92 -17.60
C VAL A 164 -0.59 12.25 -16.12
N ARG A 165 -0.54 13.55 -15.81
CA ARG A 165 -0.82 14.10 -14.48
C ARG A 165 -1.64 15.36 -14.66
N LEU A 166 -2.85 15.34 -14.13
CA LEU A 166 -3.80 16.46 -14.20
C LEU A 166 -4.36 16.73 -12.80
N GLY A 167 -4.42 17.99 -12.47
CA GLY A 167 -4.95 18.41 -11.17
C GLY A 167 -3.91 18.49 -10.06
N GLU A 168 -2.61 18.35 -10.32
CA GLU A 168 -1.57 18.47 -9.29
C GLU A 168 -1.39 19.94 -8.84
N GLY A 169 -0.92 20.12 -7.61
CA GLY A 169 -0.58 21.44 -7.07
C GLY A 169 -1.73 22.44 -7.18
N ASP A 170 -1.52 23.54 -7.87
CA ASP A 170 -2.49 24.62 -8.08
C ASP A 170 -3.36 24.43 -9.35
N GLU A 171 -3.20 23.33 -10.10
CA GLU A 171 -4.04 23.03 -11.25
C GLU A 171 -5.51 22.79 -10.83
N ALA A 172 -6.44 22.98 -11.77
CA ALA A 172 -7.86 22.72 -11.55
C ALA A 172 -8.11 21.26 -11.19
N LYS A 173 -8.85 21.02 -10.10
CA LYS A 173 -9.21 19.69 -9.62
C LYS A 173 -10.45 19.17 -10.33
N PHE A 174 -10.66 17.85 -10.22
CA PHE A 174 -11.86 17.16 -10.67
C PHE A 174 -12.76 16.84 -9.49
N VAL A 175 -14.03 16.55 -9.76
CA VAL A 175 -15.00 16.20 -8.73
C VAL A 175 -16.08 15.27 -9.30
N ILE A 176 -16.62 14.41 -8.45
CA ILE A 176 -17.86 13.69 -8.70
C ILE A 176 -18.97 14.42 -7.95
N THR A 177 -20.00 14.84 -8.65
CA THR A 177 -21.14 15.57 -8.06
C THR A 177 -22.07 14.63 -7.29
N ASP A 178 -22.81 15.16 -6.29
CA ASP A 178 -23.87 14.45 -5.58
C ASP A 178 -25.11 15.36 -5.48
N LEU A 179 -26.23 14.74 -5.08
CA LEU A 179 -27.49 15.46 -4.92
C LEU A 179 -27.48 16.36 -3.68
N LEU A 180 -28.14 17.51 -3.83
CA LEU A 180 -28.45 18.35 -2.67
C LEU A 180 -29.53 17.67 -1.79
N PRO A 181 -29.61 17.97 -0.48
CA PRO A 181 -30.54 17.31 0.44
C PRO A 181 -32.01 17.37 0.00
N HIS A 182 -32.43 18.46 -0.63
CA HIS A 182 -33.82 18.65 -1.06
C HIS A 182 -34.25 17.75 -2.23
N LEU A 183 -33.30 17.25 -3.03
CA LEU A 183 -33.54 16.29 -4.12
C LEU A 183 -33.11 14.87 -3.77
N GLY A 184 -32.37 14.68 -2.68
CA GLY A 184 -31.82 13.40 -2.24
C GLY A 184 -32.77 12.50 -1.45
N GLY A 185 -34.07 12.82 -1.35
CA GLY A 185 -35.03 12.09 -0.50
C GLY A 185 -35.17 10.60 -0.83
N GLU A 186 -35.18 10.24 -2.10
CA GLU A 186 -35.22 8.82 -2.52
C GLU A 186 -33.86 8.14 -2.40
N GLN A 187 -32.76 8.86 -2.65
CA GLN A 187 -31.40 8.36 -2.43
C GLN A 187 -31.18 8.01 -0.95
N GLY A 188 -31.63 8.86 -0.03
CA GLY A 188 -31.46 8.67 1.42
C GLY A 188 -32.26 7.50 2.01
N LYS A 189 -33.21 6.91 1.28
CA LYS A 189 -33.95 5.71 1.68
C LYS A 189 -33.26 4.40 1.28
N LYS A 190 -32.26 4.47 0.42
CA LYS A 190 -31.56 3.27 -0.06
C LYS A 190 -30.52 2.78 0.97
N PRO A 191 -30.23 1.46 0.98
CA PRO A 191 -29.05 0.98 1.69
C PRO A 191 -27.80 1.74 1.30
N LEU A 192 -26.87 1.97 2.24
CA LEU A 192 -25.70 2.82 2.02
C LEU A 192 -24.84 2.40 0.81
N ASN A 193 -24.73 1.10 0.57
CA ASN A 193 -23.99 0.55 -0.58
C ASN A 193 -24.68 0.77 -1.94
N GLU A 194 -25.96 1.16 -1.94
CA GLU A 194 -26.80 1.42 -3.12
C GLU A 194 -27.09 2.91 -3.32
N ALA A 195 -26.89 3.72 -2.27
CA ALA A 195 -27.20 5.16 -2.28
C ALA A 195 -26.39 5.91 -3.36
N VAL A 196 -25.15 5.50 -3.58
CA VAL A 196 -24.31 5.96 -4.68
C VAL A 196 -24.05 4.78 -5.62
N PRO A 197 -24.72 4.70 -6.79
CA PRO A 197 -24.45 3.65 -7.76
C PRO A 197 -23.03 3.76 -8.35
N GLY A 198 -22.36 2.62 -8.63
CA GLY A 198 -21.02 2.63 -9.24
C GLY A 198 -20.98 3.34 -10.60
N GLU A 199 -22.04 3.16 -11.41
CA GLU A 199 -22.15 3.84 -12.72
C GLU A 199 -22.40 5.36 -12.62
N SER A 200 -22.65 5.89 -11.43
CA SER A 200 -22.80 7.33 -11.18
C SER A 200 -21.51 8.00 -10.71
N LEU A 201 -20.42 7.24 -10.52
CA LEU A 201 -19.10 7.78 -10.17
C LEU A 201 -18.43 8.39 -11.41
N ASN A 202 -19.07 9.39 -12.03
CA ASN A 202 -18.57 10.06 -13.23
C ASN A 202 -17.89 11.38 -12.84
N ILE A 203 -16.68 11.58 -13.36
CA ILE A 203 -15.81 12.71 -13.03
C ILE A 203 -16.16 13.88 -13.93
N LEU A 204 -16.56 15.01 -13.34
CA LEU A 204 -16.82 16.25 -14.06
C LEU A 204 -15.50 16.88 -14.52
N LEU A 205 -15.41 17.20 -15.83
CA LEU A 205 -14.21 17.73 -16.47
C LEU A 205 -14.32 19.21 -16.84
N GLY A 206 -15.52 19.66 -17.23
CA GLY A 206 -15.71 21.04 -17.65
C GLY A 206 -17.08 21.31 -18.24
N SER A 207 -17.31 22.58 -18.57
CA SER A 207 -18.58 23.11 -19.09
C SER A 207 -18.39 24.24 -20.13
N CYS A 208 -17.16 24.53 -20.53
CA CYS A 208 -16.87 25.58 -21.50
C CYS A 208 -16.88 24.99 -22.92
N PRO A 209 -17.78 25.43 -23.81
CA PRO A 209 -17.81 24.93 -25.17
C PRO A 209 -16.69 25.56 -26.03
N SER A 210 -16.26 24.85 -27.08
CA SER A 210 -15.45 25.36 -28.18
C SER A 210 -16.20 25.22 -29.52
N GLY A 211 -15.70 25.85 -30.60
CA GLY A 211 -16.31 25.79 -31.94
C GLY A 211 -17.54 26.66 -32.12
N GLU A 212 -18.26 26.40 -33.21
CA GLU A 212 -19.45 27.19 -33.62
C GLU A 212 -20.70 26.74 -32.84
N GLU A 213 -21.70 27.61 -32.72
CA GLU A 213 -22.89 27.44 -31.90
C GLU A 213 -23.75 26.22 -32.28
N ASP A 214 -23.74 25.85 -33.56
CA ASP A 214 -24.52 24.73 -34.12
C ASP A 214 -23.80 23.38 -34.12
N GLU A 215 -22.54 23.31 -33.69
CA GLU A 215 -21.79 22.07 -33.56
C GLU A 215 -22.27 21.25 -32.35
N LYS A 216 -22.06 19.92 -32.41
CA LYS A 216 -22.38 19.00 -31.33
C LYS A 216 -21.14 18.72 -30.47
N ASP A 217 -21.36 18.30 -29.22
CA ASP A 217 -20.33 17.87 -28.30
C ASP A 217 -19.20 18.91 -28.10
N ARG A 218 -19.55 20.17 -28.04
CA ARG A 218 -18.61 21.32 -28.02
C ARG A 218 -17.76 21.35 -26.76
N VAL A 219 -18.33 20.98 -25.60
CA VAL A 219 -17.59 20.92 -24.35
C VAL A 219 -16.64 19.74 -24.38
N LYS A 220 -17.09 18.57 -24.86
CA LYS A 220 -16.22 17.40 -25.06
C LYS A 220 -15.06 17.75 -26.01
N MET A 221 -15.34 18.45 -27.10
CA MET A 221 -14.33 18.87 -28.06
C MET A 221 -13.29 19.78 -27.40
N HIS A 222 -13.72 20.75 -26.59
CA HIS A 222 -12.80 21.62 -25.85
C HIS A 222 -11.90 20.83 -24.89
N ILE A 223 -12.44 19.82 -24.18
CA ILE A 223 -11.62 18.96 -23.31
C ILE A 223 -10.59 18.20 -24.15
N LEU A 224 -10.97 17.64 -25.31
CA LEU A 224 -10.04 16.94 -26.20
C LEU A 224 -8.95 17.90 -26.74
N GLU A 225 -9.28 19.14 -27.08
CA GLU A 225 -8.31 20.17 -27.47
C GLU A 225 -7.26 20.39 -26.38
N LYS A 226 -7.69 20.52 -25.12
CA LYS A 226 -6.78 20.68 -23.96
C LYS A 226 -5.87 19.46 -23.76
N LEU A 227 -6.40 18.27 -23.88
CA LEU A 227 -5.64 17.02 -23.74
C LEU A 227 -4.66 16.83 -24.91
N PHE A 228 -5.08 17.20 -26.13
CA PHE A 228 -4.21 17.16 -27.28
C PHE A 228 -3.08 18.20 -27.20
N GLU A 229 -3.40 19.43 -26.78
CA GLU A 229 -2.41 20.50 -26.59
C GLU A 229 -1.34 20.11 -25.55
N LYS A 230 -1.75 19.52 -24.40
CA LYS A 230 -0.83 19.19 -23.30
C LYS A 230 -0.07 17.89 -23.53
N TYR A 231 -0.70 16.85 -24.11
CA TYR A 231 -0.18 15.50 -24.18
C TYR A 231 -0.18 14.88 -25.58
N GLY A 232 -0.79 15.52 -26.56
CA GLY A 232 -1.00 14.94 -27.89
C GLY A 232 -1.93 13.73 -27.87
N ILE A 233 -2.88 13.66 -26.94
CA ILE A 233 -3.83 12.55 -26.76
C ILE A 233 -5.08 12.84 -27.58
N THR A 234 -5.55 11.84 -28.31
CA THR A 234 -6.84 11.84 -29.04
C THR A 234 -7.86 10.95 -28.27
N GLU A 235 -9.13 11.02 -28.67
CA GLU A 235 -10.17 10.18 -28.08
C GLU A 235 -9.89 8.68 -28.23
N ASP A 236 -9.34 8.26 -29.37
CA ASP A 236 -8.98 6.86 -29.63
C ASP A 236 -7.88 6.32 -28.70
N ASP A 237 -6.99 7.17 -28.22
CA ASP A 237 -5.88 6.81 -27.35
C ASP A 237 -6.36 6.36 -25.94
N PHE A 238 -7.58 6.75 -25.52
CA PHE A 238 -8.13 6.28 -24.24
C PHE A 238 -8.35 4.77 -24.20
N THR A 239 -8.51 4.11 -25.34
CA THR A 239 -8.70 2.66 -25.40
C THR A 239 -7.50 1.85 -24.87
N SER A 240 -6.33 2.46 -24.84
CA SER A 240 -5.07 1.92 -24.30
C SER A 240 -4.49 2.81 -23.20
N ALA A 241 -5.34 3.48 -22.43
CA ALA A 241 -4.97 4.26 -21.28
C ALA A 241 -5.13 3.45 -19.97
N GLU A 242 -4.25 3.71 -19.03
CA GLU A 242 -4.40 3.38 -17.61
C GLU A 242 -4.38 4.69 -16.86
N LEU A 243 -5.56 5.29 -16.64
CA LEU A 243 -5.73 6.57 -15.96
C LEU A 243 -6.60 6.37 -14.72
N GLU A 244 -6.07 6.84 -13.61
CA GLU A 244 -6.57 6.63 -12.26
C GLU A 244 -6.96 7.97 -11.64
N ALA A 245 -8.21 8.10 -11.21
CA ALA A 245 -8.63 9.23 -10.40
C ALA A 245 -8.38 8.92 -8.93
N VAL A 246 -7.58 9.78 -8.31
CA VAL A 246 -7.09 9.66 -6.94
C VAL A 246 -7.41 10.93 -6.15
N PRO A 247 -7.52 10.87 -4.82
CA PRO A 247 -7.75 12.06 -3.99
C PRO A 247 -6.65 13.10 -4.12
N ALA A 248 -7.06 14.38 -4.26
CA ALA A 248 -6.14 15.51 -4.38
C ALA A 248 -5.55 15.95 -3.02
N ALA A 249 -6.08 15.42 -1.92
CA ALA A 249 -5.59 15.75 -0.58
C ALA A 249 -4.10 15.42 -0.43
N GLN A 250 -3.36 16.34 0.17
CA GLN A 250 -1.94 16.16 0.44
C GLN A 250 -1.75 15.45 1.80
N PRO A 251 -0.69 14.61 1.93
CA PRO A 251 -0.33 14.02 3.22
C PRO A 251 -0.08 15.12 4.25
N THR A 252 -0.78 15.04 5.39
CA THR A 252 -0.75 16.09 6.42
C THR A 252 -0.77 15.50 7.82
N ASP A 253 -0.26 16.24 8.78
CA ASP A 253 -0.34 15.86 10.18
C ASP A 253 -1.76 16.07 10.71
N ILE A 254 -2.26 15.13 11.50
CA ILE A 254 -3.60 15.09 12.09
C ILE A 254 -3.52 15.16 13.62
N GLY A 255 -4.51 15.83 14.21
CA GLY A 255 -4.62 16.06 15.63
C GLY A 255 -3.94 17.35 16.10
N LEU A 256 -4.33 17.83 17.28
CA LEU A 256 -3.75 19.06 17.86
C LEU A 256 -2.27 18.87 18.25
N ASP A 257 -1.88 17.64 18.52
CA ASP A 257 -0.53 17.21 18.86
C ASP A 257 0.30 16.77 17.66
N ALA A 258 -0.30 16.76 16.46
CA ALA A 258 0.32 16.31 15.21
C ALA A 258 0.93 14.89 15.29
N SER A 259 0.37 14.00 16.10
CA SER A 259 0.87 12.64 16.33
C SER A 259 0.46 11.64 15.23
N LEU A 260 -0.49 12.02 14.38
CA LEU A 260 -1.04 11.21 13.33
C LEU A 260 -0.73 11.79 11.95
N ILE A 261 -0.82 10.96 10.91
CA ILE A 261 -0.72 11.36 9.50
C ILE A 261 -2.01 10.97 8.80
N GLY A 262 -2.63 11.94 8.11
CA GLY A 262 -3.75 11.69 7.21
C GLY A 262 -3.30 11.77 5.76
N ALA A 263 -3.66 10.78 4.95
CA ALA A 263 -3.35 10.74 3.52
C ALA A 263 -4.21 9.71 2.78
N TYR A 264 -4.16 9.75 1.46
CA TYR A 264 -4.62 8.69 0.58
C TYR A 264 -3.54 7.62 0.44
N GLY A 265 -3.95 6.35 0.51
CA GLY A 265 -3.11 5.20 0.18
C GLY A 265 -2.09 4.83 1.27
N HIS A 266 -2.42 5.03 2.54
CA HIS A 266 -1.68 4.38 3.62
C HIS A 266 -1.73 2.87 3.47
N ASP A 267 -2.86 2.34 3.05
CA ASP A 267 -3.05 0.96 2.62
C ASP A 267 -2.53 0.79 1.17
N ASP A 268 -1.41 0.08 0.89
CA ASP A 268 -0.43 -0.40 1.89
C ASP A 268 0.95 0.26 1.69
N ARG A 269 0.95 1.49 1.18
CA ARG A 269 2.22 2.23 0.94
C ARG A 269 2.97 2.54 2.23
N VAL A 270 2.30 2.51 3.39
CA VAL A 270 2.97 2.71 4.68
C VAL A 270 3.89 1.55 5.01
N CYS A 271 3.45 0.30 4.79
CA CYS A 271 4.28 -0.87 4.99
C CYS A 271 5.28 -1.05 3.84
N GLY A 272 4.86 -0.74 2.60
CA GLY A 272 5.75 -0.73 1.45
C GLY A 272 6.94 0.20 1.64
N TYR A 273 6.70 1.43 2.11
CA TYR A 273 7.77 2.39 2.43
C TYR A 273 8.63 1.94 3.61
N ALA A 274 8.05 1.30 4.63
CA ALA A 274 8.79 0.77 5.76
C ALA A 274 9.78 -0.31 5.33
N GLY A 275 9.35 -1.28 4.53
CA GLY A 275 10.22 -2.32 3.96
C GLY A 275 11.27 -1.76 3.02
N LEU A 276 10.89 -0.79 2.17
CA LEU A 276 11.80 -0.08 1.27
C LEU A 276 12.89 0.66 2.05
N GLN A 277 12.51 1.54 2.98
CA GLN A 277 13.48 2.34 3.73
C GLN A 277 14.45 1.45 4.51
N ALA A 278 13.95 0.35 5.09
CA ALA A 278 14.77 -0.62 5.80
C ALA A 278 15.81 -1.28 4.89
N ILE A 279 15.45 -1.75 3.69
CA ILE A 279 16.40 -2.40 2.79
C ILE A 279 17.42 -1.43 2.18
N LEU A 280 17.04 -0.17 1.95
CA LEU A 280 17.96 0.85 1.42
C LEU A 280 19.17 1.11 2.35
N GLU A 281 18.97 0.97 3.65
CA GLU A 281 19.98 1.20 4.68
C GLU A 281 20.89 -0.01 4.94
N LEU A 282 20.55 -1.20 4.46
CA LEU A 282 21.36 -2.39 4.67
C LEU A 282 22.69 -2.29 3.91
N ALA A 283 23.75 -2.81 4.55
CA ALA A 283 25.09 -2.85 3.92
C ALA A 283 25.55 -4.30 3.69
N ASP A 284 25.49 -5.15 4.71
CA ASP A 284 26.08 -6.50 4.70
C ASP A 284 25.27 -7.44 5.59
N PRO A 285 24.04 -7.83 5.16
CA PRO A 285 23.20 -8.72 5.95
C PRO A 285 23.76 -10.17 5.99
N THR A 286 23.44 -10.93 7.04
CA THR A 286 23.82 -12.34 7.13
C THR A 286 23.12 -13.16 6.06
N LYS A 287 21.80 -13.12 6.01
CA LYS A 287 20.99 -13.72 4.93
C LYS A 287 20.67 -12.68 3.86
N THR A 288 20.45 -13.12 2.64
CA THR A 288 19.97 -12.24 1.58
C THR A 288 18.65 -11.58 1.98
N ALA A 289 18.62 -10.25 1.98
CA ALA A 289 17.41 -9.47 2.23
C ALA A 289 16.68 -9.18 0.93
N VAL A 290 15.37 -9.34 0.90
CA VAL A 290 14.53 -9.10 -0.29
C VAL A 290 13.33 -8.25 0.09
N CYS A 291 13.11 -7.15 -0.63
CA CYS A 291 11.89 -6.34 -0.55
C CYS A 291 11.07 -6.57 -1.81
N MET A 292 9.82 -7.03 -1.66
CA MET A 292 8.86 -7.19 -2.74
C MET A 292 7.74 -6.17 -2.58
N LEU A 293 7.60 -5.26 -3.54
CA LEU A 293 6.50 -4.30 -3.63
C LEU A 293 5.60 -4.71 -4.78
N ALA A 294 4.45 -5.29 -4.44
CA ALA A 294 3.50 -5.89 -5.37
C ALA A 294 2.43 -4.90 -5.83
N ASP A 295 1.81 -5.18 -6.97
CA ASP A 295 0.62 -4.53 -7.49
C ASP A 295 -0.59 -5.47 -7.36
N LYS A 296 -1.81 -4.92 -7.48
CA LYS A 296 -3.08 -5.66 -7.59
C LYS A 296 -3.53 -6.44 -6.35
N GLU A 297 -2.99 -6.13 -5.17
CA GLU A 297 -3.47 -6.76 -3.94
C GLU A 297 -4.97 -6.49 -3.76
N GLU A 298 -5.38 -5.26 -3.93
CA GLU A 298 -6.74 -4.75 -3.73
C GLU A 298 -7.81 -5.40 -4.60
N ILE A 299 -7.40 -6.11 -5.66
CA ILE A 299 -8.28 -6.85 -6.56
C ILE A 299 -7.96 -8.35 -6.59
N GLY A 300 -7.27 -8.87 -5.56
CA GLY A 300 -6.99 -10.29 -5.35
C GLY A 300 -5.65 -10.77 -5.89
N SER A 301 -4.67 -9.91 -6.07
CA SER A 301 -3.27 -10.24 -6.46
C SER A 301 -3.12 -11.01 -7.79
N MET A 302 -4.13 -10.98 -8.65
CA MET A 302 -4.11 -11.68 -9.95
C MET A 302 -3.45 -10.82 -11.04
N GLY A 303 -3.04 -11.46 -12.12
CA GLY A 303 -2.40 -10.80 -13.26
C GLY A 303 -0.88 -10.72 -13.13
N VAL A 304 -0.24 -10.16 -14.16
CA VAL A 304 1.23 -10.27 -14.37
C VAL A 304 2.08 -9.44 -13.41
N THR A 305 1.48 -8.52 -12.68
CA THR A 305 2.15 -7.66 -11.70
C THR A 305 1.76 -7.95 -10.26
N GLY A 306 0.69 -8.75 -10.08
CA GLY A 306 0.22 -9.18 -8.77
C GLY A 306 1.06 -10.33 -8.17
N MET A 307 0.86 -10.59 -6.89
CA MET A 307 1.65 -11.56 -6.12
C MET A 307 1.42 -13.02 -6.56
N GLN A 308 0.34 -13.31 -7.29
CA GLN A 308 0.08 -14.62 -7.90
C GLN A 308 0.86 -14.87 -9.19
N SER A 309 1.51 -13.84 -9.76
CA SER A 309 2.34 -14.02 -10.96
C SER A 309 3.63 -14.77 -10.65
N ALA A 310 4.27 -15.31 -11.68
CA ALA A 310 5.59 -15.92 -11.58
C ALA A 310 6.75 -14.89 -11.45
N ALA A 311 6.47 -13.59 -11.38
CA ALA A 311 7.52 -12.56 -11.40
C ALA A 311 8.47 -12.69 -10.21
N PHE A 312 7.93 -12.87 -8.99
CA PHE A 312 8.73 -13.09 -7.80
C PHE A 312 9.53 -14.40 -7.86
N ASP A 313 8.89 -15.50 -8.28
CA ASP A 313 9.54 -16.79 -8.45
C ASP A 313 10.69 -16.71 -9.48
N THR A 314 10.49 -15.98 -10.57
CA THR A 314 11.51 -15.76 -11.59
C THR A 314 12.70 -14.97 -11.06
N PHE A 315 12.43 -13.92 -10.26
CA PHE A 315 13.50 -13.13 -9.64
C PHE A 315 14.33 -13.98 -8.68
N MET A 316 13.67 -14.69 -7.75
CA MET A 316 14.35 -15.54 -6.77
C MET A 316 15.07 -16.74 -7.43
N HIS A 317 14.48 -17.32 -8.49
CA HIS A 317 15.13 -18.39 -9.26
C HIS A 317 16.44 -17.89 -9.89
N ASP A 318 16.43 -16.71 -10.50
CA ASP A 318 17.64 -16.15 -11.13
C ASP A 318 18.76 -15.92 -10.08
N LEU A 319 18.40 -15.47 -8.86
CA LEU A 319 19.38 -15.30 -7.78
C LEU A 319 19.94 -16.65 -7.29
N CYS A 320 19.06 -17.64 -7.15
CA CYS A 320 19.44 -19.00 -6.75
C CYS A 320 20.33 -19.68 -7.79
N ASP A 321 20.00 -19.55 -9.07
CA ASP A 321 20.79 -20.11 -10.18
C ASP A 321 22.23 -19.56 -10.18
N GLY A 322 22.41 -18.28 -9.89
CA GLY A 322 23.72 -17.65 -9.76
C GLY A 322 24.60 -18.28 -8.68
N GLN A 323 24.00 -18.98 -7.69
CA GLN A 323 24.71 -19.69 -6.62
C GLN A 323 24.62 -21.23 -6.77
N GLY A 324 23.96 -21.74 -7.80
CA GLY A 324 23.72 -23.18 -7.98
C GLY A 324 22.79 -23.80 -6.90
N VAL A 325 21.91 -22.99 -6.32
CA VAL A 325 20.95 -23.39 -5.27
C VAL A 325 19.58 -23.68 -5.87
N PRO A 326 18.95 -24.84 -5.55
CA PRO A 326 17.58 -25.07 -5.96
C PRO A 326 16.62 -24.06 -5.30
N LEU A 327 15.77 -23.41 -6.08
CA LEU A 327 14.80 -22.43 -5.57
C LEU A 327 13.97 -22.94 -4.40
N ARG A 328 13.55 -24.21 -4.45
CA ARG A 328 12.75 -24.83 -3.38
C ARG A 328 13.49 -24.92 -2.05
N ALA A 329 14.79 -25.18 -2.09
CA ALA A 329 15.64 -25.21 -0.88
C ALA A 329 15.78 -23.80 -0.29
N CYS A 330 15.90 -22.77 -1.14
CA CYS A 330 15.88 -21.39 -0.68
C CYS A 330 14.55 -21.04 0.00
N TYR A 331 13.42 -21.34 -0.62
CA TYR A 331 12.09 -21.03 -0.10
C TYR A 331 11.80 -21.70 1.24
N GLU A 332 12.12 -22.98 1.37
CA GLU A 332 11.91 -23.76 2.60
C GLU A 332 12.65 -23.17 3.82
N ASN A 333 13.81 -22.56 3.59
CA ASN A 333 14.66 -21.96 4.61
C ASN A 333 14.47 -20.43 4.75
N SER A 334 13.55 -19.85 3.96
CA SER A 334 13.25 -18.41 3.97
C SER A 334 12.18 -18.07 4.99
N PHE A 335 12.23 -16.80 5.43
CA PHE A 335 11.17 -16.18 6.21
C PHE A 335 10.65 -14.95 5.47
N CYS A 336 9.33 -14.74 5.51
CA CYS A 336 8.66 -13.55 4.97
C CYS A 336 7.85 -12.84 6.07
N LEU A 337 8.14 -11.58 6.30
CA LEU A 337 7.23 -10.65 6.94
C LEU A 337 6.33 -10.09 5.83
N SER A 338 5.07 -10.54 5.80
CA SER A 338 4.04 -9.96 4.96
C SER A 338 3.59 -8.68 5.64
N CYS A 339 4.10 -7.56 5.13
CA CYS A 339 3.69 -6.27 5.66
C CYS A 339 2.42 -5.83 4.92
N ASP A 340 1.33 -5.75 5.69
CA ASP A 340 0.05 -5.26 5.24
C ASP A 340 -0.63 -4.59 6.43
N VAL A 341 -1.32 -3.48 6.20
CA VAL A 341 -1.97 -2.72 7.26
C VAL A 341 -3.01 -3.55 8.00
N THR A 342 -3.33 -3.16 9.21
CA THR A 342 -4.41 -3.76 10.00
C THR A 342 -5.39 -2.71 10.49
N ALA A 343 -6.67 -3.08 10.66
CA ALA A 343 -7.69 -2.14 11.13
C ALA A 343 -7.44 -1.74 12.59
N ALA A 344 -7.19 -0.47 12.82
CA ALA A 344 -7.08 0.09 14.17
C ALA A 344 -8.44 0.10 14.85
N TYR A 345 -8.47 -0.23 16.14
CA TYR A 345 -9.66 -0.09 16.96
C TYR A 345 -10.16 1.35 16.96
N ASP A 346 -11.35 1.57 16.43
CA ASP A 346 -12.01 2.87 16.43
C ASP A 346 -13.11 2.91 17.49
N PRO A 347 -13.00 3.78 18.51
CA PRO A 347 -14.05 3.92 19.54
C PRO A 347 -15.41 4.37 19.02
N ASN A 348 -15.49 4.92 17.80
CA ASN A 348 -16.77 5.26 17.16
C ASN A 348 -17.54 4.04 16.65
N PHE A 349 -16.85 2.90 16.47
CA PHE A 349 -17.41 1.66 15.92
C PHE A 349 -16.97 0.43 16.73
N PRO A 350 -17.15 0.42 18.06
CA PRO A 350 -16.61 -0.63 18.93
C PRO A 350 -17.25 -2.01 18.66
N GLU A 351 -18.43 -2.03 18.07
CA GLU A 351 -19.22 -3.25 17.83
C GLU A 351 -18.62 -4.17 16.76
N VAL A 352 -17.71 -3.68 15.90
CA VAL A 352 -17.07 -4.50 14.86
C VAL A 352 -15.74 -5.10 15.28
N PHE A 353 -15.24 -4.79 16.48
CA PHE A 353 -13.96 -5.25 17.00
C PHE A 353 -14.08 -6.23 18.18
N GLU A 354 -13.10 -7.13 18.34
CA GLU A 354 -12.81 -7.83 19.59
C GLU A 354 -11.63 -7.11 20.26
N LYS A 355 -11.93 -6.32 21.27
CA LYS A 355 -10.99 -5.33 21.86
C LYS A 355 -9.69 -5.92 22.41
N ARG A 356 -9.65 -7.19 22.83
CA ARG A 356 -8.45 -7.81 23.40
C ARG A 356 -7.42 -8.13 22.34
N ASN A 357 -7.88 -8.42 21.12
CA ASN A 357 -7.03 -8.80 19.98
C ASN A 357 -7.01 -7.76 18.87
N ALA A 358 -7.74 -6.65 19.00
CA ALA A 358 -7.71 -5.55 18.05
C ALA A 358 -6.37 -4.81 18.08
N ALA A 359 -5.98 -4.24 16.94
CA ALA A 359 -4.87 -3.29 16.86
C ALA A 359 -5.24 -1.94 17.50
N PHE A 360 -4.27 -1.25 18.05
CA PHE A 360 -4.43 0.09 18.61
C PHE A 360 -3.38 1.03 18.05
N VAL A 361 -3.75 2.27 17.75
CA VAL A 361 -2.79 3.32 17.39
C VAL A 361 -1.84 3.62 18.56
N ASN A 362 -0.59 3.90 18.24
CA ASN A 362 0.50 4.16 19.21
C ASN A 362 0.94 2.94 20.04
N TYR A 363 0.69 1.72 19.54
CA TYR A 363 1.19 0.51 20.20
C TYR A 363 2.24 -0.24 19.36
N GLY A 364 2.72 0.40 18.29
CA GLY A 364 3.72 -0.16 17.38
C GLY A 364 3.11 -1.08 16.31
N ILE A 365 3.93 -1.96 15.76
CA ILE A 365 3.53 -2.88 14.69
C ILE A 365 2.48 -3.90 15.19
N GLY A 366 1.39 -4.03 14.44
CA GLY A 366 0.37 -5.05 14.70
C GLY A 366 0.76 -6.40 14.10
N LEU A 367 0.95 -7.43 14.92
CA LEU A 367 1.22 -8.80 14.46
C LEU A 367 -0.10 -9.55 14.27
N CYS A 368 -0.37 -9.99 13.06
CA CYS A 368 -1.57 -10.72 12.67
C CYS A 368 -1.22 -12.20 12.45
N LYS A 369 -1.48 -13.05 13.45
CA LYS A 369 -1.19 -14.48 13.33
C LYS A 369 -1.96 -15.14 12.18
N TYR A 370 -3.15 -14.64 11.91
CA TYR A 370 -4.03 -15.04 10.81
C TYR A 370 -4.88 -13.86 10.36
N THR A 371 -5.17 -13.84 9.09
CA THR A 371 -6.18 -13.00 8.44
C THR A 371 -7.31 -13.91 7.95
N GLY A 372 -8.03 -13.54 6.93
CA GLY A 372 -9.10 -14.36 6.36
C GLY A 372 -10.45 -14.11 7.02
N ALA A 373 -11.51 -14.64 6.40
CA ALA A 373 -12.88 -14.40 6.81
C ALA A 373 -13.47 -15.61 7.54
N ARG A 374 -14.44 -15.36 8.41
CA ARG A 374 -15.20 -16.41 9.14
C ARG A 374 -14.28 -17.39 9.85
N GLY A 375 -14.26 -18.69 9.45
CA GLY A 375 -13.40 -19.74 10.00
C GLY A 375 -11.96 -19.69 9.46
N LYS A 376 -11.34 -18.51 9.33
CA LYS A 376 -9.98 -18.28 8.80
C LYS A 376 -9.82 -18.67 7.32
N SER A 377 -10.89 -18.63 6.55
CA SER A 377 -10.83 -18.95 5.12
C SER A 377 -9.95 -17.93 4.37
N GLY A 378 -8.98 -18.41 3.59
CA GLY A 378 -8.03 -17.57 2.87
C GLY A 378 -6.87 -17.03 3.71
N ALA A 379 -6.67 -17.53 4.93
CA ALA A 379 -5.54 -17.16 5.78
C ALA A 379 -4.40 -18.18 5.71
N SER A 380 -3.16 -17.72 5.90
CA SER A 380 -1.98 -18.59 6.05
C SER A 380 -1.86 -19.20 7.46
N ASP A 381 -2.48 -18.61 8.49
CA ASP A 381 -2.45 -19.03 9.91
C ASP A 381 -1.06 -19.44 10.39
N ALA A 382 -0.20 -18.48 10.64
CA ALA A 382 1.19 -18.68 11.01
C ALA A 382 1.37 -19.66 12.20
N SER A 383 2.38 -20.50 12.14
CA SER A 383 2.67 -21.44 13.23
C SER A 383 3.11 -20.72 14.51
N ALA A 384 2.99 -21.41 15.65
CA ALA A 384 3.43 -20.85 16.95
C ALA A 384 4.93 -20.53 16.94
N GLU A 385 5.74 -21.34 16.27
CA GLU A 385 7.19 -21.17 16.13
C GLU A 385 7.52 -19.93 15.31
N THR A 386 6.80 -19.71 14.21
CA THR A 386 6.95 -18.50 13.37
C THR A 386 6.63 -17.24 14.16
N VAL A 387 5.53 -17.24 14.93
CA VAL A 387 5.16 -16.10 15.79
C VAL A 387 6.22 -15.89 16.88
N ALA A 388 6.72 -16.95 17.50
CA ALA A 388 7.76 -16.86 18.52
C ALA A 388 9.09 -16.31 17.98
N TYR A 389 9.46 -16.69 16.76
CA TYR A 389 10.62 -16.14 16.06
C TYR A 389 10.49 -14.63 15.86
N VAL A 390 9.39 -14.16 15.30
CA VAL A 390 9.18 -12.73 15.07
C VAL A 390 9.17 -11.94 16.38
N ARG A 391 8.48 -12.43 17.40
CA ARG A 391 8.48 -11.81 18.74
C ARG A 391 9.89 -11.62 19.28
N ARG A 392 10.73 -12.67 19.19
CA ARG A 392 12.12 -12.60 19.63
C ARG A 392 12.89 -11.54 18.87
N VAL A 393 12.82 -11.53 17.54
CA VAL A 393 13.52 -10.57 16.69
C VAL A 393 13.11 -9.12 17.03
N LEU A 394 11.81 -8.86 17.19
CA LEU A 394 11.31 -7.53 17.51
C LEU A 394 11.70 -7.08 18.93
N ASP A 395 11.62 -7.98 19.93
CA ASP A 395 11.99 -7.69 21.31
C ASP A 395 13.50 -7.41 21.43
N GLU A 396 14.36 -8.18 20.75
CA GLU A 396 15.82 -7.98 20.71
C GLU A 396 16.20 -6.62 20.06
N ALA A 397 15.41 -6.16 19.10
CA ALA A 397 15.60 -4.87 18.41
C ALA A 397 14.92 -3.67 19.08
N ASP A 398 14.32 -3.85 20.28
CA ASP A 398 13.55 -2.83 20.98
C ASP A 398 12.46 -2.20 20.08
N VAL A 399 11.75 -3.04 19.34
CA VAL A 399 10.61 -2.66 18.48
C VAL A 399 9.32 -2.86 19.24
N LEU A 400 8.47 -1.83 19.25
CA LEU A 400 7.14 -1.93 19.85
C LEU A 400 6.21 -2.70 18.93
N TRP A 401 5.53 -3.69 19.50
CA TRP A 401 4.58 -4.52 18.77
C TRP A 401 3.41 -4.98 19.66
N HIS A 402 2.33 -5.37 19.05
CA HIS A 402 1.18 -5.96 19.72
C HIS A 402 0.44 -6.92 18.78
N ILE A 403 -0.43 -7.78 19.32
CA ILE A 403 -1.27 -8.67 18.52
C ILE A 403 -2.42 -7.89 17.92
N SER A 404 -2.78 -8.21 16.67
CA SER A 404 -3.90 -7.64 15.93
C SER A 404 -4.76 -8.73 15.28
N GLU A 405 -6.04 -8.43 15.13
CA GLU A 405 -7.01 -9.14 14.30
C GLU A 405 -7.80 -8.12 13.48
N LEU A 406 -8.14 -8.47 12.25
CA LEU A 406 -8.94 -7.64 11.35
C LEU A 406 -10.43 -7.78 11.70
N GLY A 407 -10.89 -7.03 12.70
CA GLY A 407 -12.26 -7.08 13.20
C GLY A 407 -12.56 -8.33 14.05
N LYS A 408 -13.81 -8.44 14.52
CA LYS A 408 -14.26 -9.61 15.28
C LYS A 408 -14.69 -10.75 14.36
N VAL A 409 -14.72 -11.97 14.89
CA VAL A 409 -15.20 -13.17 14.19
C VAL A 409 -16.57 -12.90 13.56
N ASP A 410 -16.78 -13.38 12.35
CA ASP A 410 -17.94 -13.20 11.47
C ASP A 410 -18.16 -11.80 10.90
N ALA A 411 -17.56 -10.75 11.46
CA ALA A 411 -17.68 -9.38 10.96
C ALA A 411 -16.46 -8.91 10.18
N GLY A 412 -15.29 -9.38 10.55
CA GLY A 412 -14.02 -9.00 9.93
C GLY A 412 -13.37 -10.12 9.13
N GLY A 413 -12.21 -9.82 8.58
CA GLY A 413 -11.38 -10.74 7.82
C GLY A 413 -11.15 -10.26 6.38
N GLY A 414 -9.96 -10.54 5.87
CA GLY A 414 -9.51 -10.26 4.51
C GLY A 414 -8.35 -11.15 4.14
N GLY A 415 -7.97 -11.21 2.87
CA GLY A 415 -6.72 -11.81 2.40
C GLY A 415 -5.60 -10.78 2.43
N THR A 416 -4.36 -11.27 2.41
CA THR A 416 -3.14 -10.47 2.28
C THR A 416 -2.17 -11.19 1.36
N VAL A 417 -1.05 -10.57 1.01
CA VAL A 417 0.01 -11.23 0.23
C VAL A 417 0.65 -12.42 0.95
N ALA A 418 0.47 -12.57 2.27
CA ALA A 418 0.98 -13.67 3.08
C ALA A 418 0.58 -15.05 2.55
N MET A 419 -0.67 -15.22 2.13
CA MET A 419 -1.16 -16.49 1.59
C MET A 419 -0.31 -16.95 0.40
N TYR A 420 0.07 -16.05 -0.47
CA TYR A 420 0.85 -16.38 -1.67
C TYR A 420 2.31 -16.71 -1.35
N MET A 421 2.88 -16.06 -0.32
CA MET A 421 4.23 -16.38 0.16
C MET A 421 4.24 -17.73 0.89
N ALA A 422 3.26 -17.99 1.76
CA ALA A 422 3.11 -19.26 2.45
C ALA A 422 2.88 -20.45 1.48
N ASN A 423 2.11 -20.23 0.40
CA ASN A 423 1.89 -21.27 -0.64
C ASN A 423 3.16 -21.63 -1.41
N ARG A 424 4.22 -20.82 -1.35
CA ARG A 424 5.56 -21.12 -1.86
C ARG A 424 6.43 -21.92 -0.88
N ASN A 425 5.88 -22.36 0.25
CA ASN A 425 6.59 -23.02 1.34
C ASN A 425 7.57 -22.09 2.09
N ILE A 426 7.25 -20.81 2.18
CA ILE A 426 8.00 -19.81 2.95
C ILE A 426 7.30 -19.59 4.28
N ALA A 427 8.03 -19.69 5.40
CA ALA A 427 7.49 -19.35 6.71
C ALA A 427 7.07 -17.86 6.71
N THR A 428 5.79 -17.57 6.97
CA THR A 428 5.23 -16.22 6.77
C THR A 428 4.38 -15.79 7.96
N LEU A 429 4.51 -14.52 8.35
CA LEU A 429 3.65 -13.86 9.33
C LEU A 429 3.22 -12.50 8.79
N ASP A 430 1.93 -12.15 8.92
CA ASP A 430 1.44 -10.80 8.65
C ASP A 430 1.76 -9.84 9.80
N ALA A 431 2.22 -8.64 9.44
CA ALA A 431 2.47 -7.59 10.41
C ALA A 431 2.45 -6.22 9.74
N GLY A 432 1.75 -5.24 10.30
CA GLY A 432 1.69 -3.93 9.68
C GLY A 432 1.19 -2.82 10.59
N VAL A 433 0.99 -1.66 9.98
CA VAL A 433 0.58 -0.45 10.67
C VAL A 433 -0.92 -0.48 10.96
N PRO A 434 -1.36 -0.16 12.19
CA PRO A 434 -2.78 0.08 12.47
C PRO A 434 -3.30 1.31 11.74
N VAL A 435 -4.36 1.16 10.94
CA VAL A 435 -4.97 2.22 10.12
C VAL A 435 -6.41 2.48 10.57
N LEU A 436 -6.76 3.75 10.72
CA LEU A 436 -8.13 4.22 10.87
C LEU A 436 -8.68 4.63 9.50
N SER A 437 -9.95 4.31 9.24
CA SER A 437 -10.63 4.61 7.97
C SER A 437 -9.96 3.95 6.74
N MET A 438 -9.46 2.71 6.89
CA MET A 438 -8.87 1.91 5.81
C MET A 438 -9.77 1.93 4.55
N HIS A 439 -9.16 2.00 3.35
CA HIS A 439 -9.81 2.14 2.04
C HIS A 439 -10.59 3.46 1.81
N ALA A 440 -10.55 4.40 2.76
CA ALA A 440 -11.15 5.72 2.53
C ALA A 440 -10.25 6.59 1.64
N PRO A 441 -10.81 7.61 0.97
CA PRO A 441 -9.99 8.60 0.24
C PRO A 441 -8.98 9.36 1.12
N PHE A 442 -9.16 9.27 2.44
CA PHE A 442 -8.28 9.90 3.42
C PHE A 442 -8.22 9.02 4.68
N GLU A 443 -7.17 8.22 4.76
CA GLU A 443 -6.89 7.30 5.84
C GLU A 443 -6.00 7.95 6.91
N THR A 444 -5.91 7.37 8.10
CA THR A 444 -5.12 7.94 9.20
C THR A 444 -4.30 6.88 9.92
N VAL A 445 -3.01 7.14 10.11
CA VAL A 445 -2.05 6.30 10.83
C VAL A 445 -1.32 7.08 11.92
N ALA A 446 -0.77 6.39 12.92
CA ALA A 446 0.08 7.03 13.91
C ALA A 446 1.55 7.05 13.47
N LYS A 447 2.23 8.19 13.66
CA LYS A 447 3.66 8.35 13.34
C LYS A 447 4.53 7.31 14.04
N LEU A 448 4.21 7.02 15.30
CA LEU A 448 4.92 6.03 16.10
C LEU A 448 4.83 4.64 15.46
N ASP A 449 3.65 4.21 15.02
CA ASP A 449 3.43 2.89 14.45
C ASP A 449 4.12 2.75 13.09
N CYS A 450 4.12 3.81 12.27
CA CYS A 450 4.88 3.87 11.01
C CYS A 450 6.38 3.66 11.25
N TYR A 451 6.94 4.37 12.23
CA TYR A 451 8.36 4.29 12.57
C TYR A 451 8.73 2.92 13.17
N MET A 452 7.88 2.36 14.04
CA MET A 452 8.11 1.03 14.60
C MET A 452 8.01 -0.07 13.53
N THR A 453 7.14 0.06 12.54
CA THR A 453 7.07 -0.88 11.42
C THR A 453 8.35 -0.84 10.58
N TYR A 454 8.90 0.34 10.29
CA TYR A 454 10.20 0.46 9.66
C TYR A 454 11.31 -0.23 10.48
N LYS A 455 11.38 0.01 11.78
CA LYS A 455 12.34 -0.68 12.68
C LYS A 455 12.13 -2.19 12.66
N GLY A 456 10.88 -2.65 12.63
CA GLY A 456 10.51 -4.06 12.55
C GLY A 456 11.00 -4.71 11.25
N CYS A 457 10.77 -4.08 10.11
CA CYS A 457 11.29 -4.54 8.82
C CYS A 457 12.81 -4.63 8.82
N LYS A 458 13.48 -3.62 9.38
CA LYS A 458 14.94 -3.60 9.51
C LYS A 458 15.46 -4.74 10.39
N ALA A 459 14.82 -4.95 11.54
CA ALA A 459 15.17 -6.04 12.45
C ALA A 459 15.04 -7.42 11.77
N ILE A 460 14.01 -7.64 10.97
CA ILE A 460 13.82 -8.88 10.19
C ILE A 460 14.94 -9.05 9.16
N TYR A 461 15.31 -8.01 8.42
CA TYR A 461 16.41 -8.10 7.45
C TYR A 461 17.77 -8.38 8.11
N GLU A 462 18.00 -7.88 9.31
CA GLU A 462 19.25 -7.99 10.06
C GLU A 462 19.28 -9.23 10.99
N ALA A 463 18.17 -9.98 11.12
CA ALA A 463 18.10 -11.17 11.98
C ALA A 463 19.09 -12.28 11.54
N GLU A 464 19.58 -13.04 12.55
CA GLU A 464 20.47 -14.20 12.38
C GLU A 464 19.71 -15.53 12.43
#